data_d3af6cf44cebb63e5fa1e93301a2541d
#
_entry.id   d3af6cf44cebb63e5fa1e93301a2541d
#
_cell.length_a   1.000
_cell.length_b   1.000
_cell.length_c   1.000
_cell.angle_alpha   90.00
_cell.angle_beta   90.00
_cell.angle_gamma   90.00
#
_symmetry.space_group_name_H-M   'P 1'
#
loop_
_entity.id
_entity.type
_entity.pdbx_description
1 polymer ?
#
loop_
_entity_poly.entity_id
_entity_poly.type
_entity_poly.pdbx_seq_one_letter_code
_entity_poly.pdbx_strand_id
1 'polypeptide(L)'
;LRNRNTLRELEVKSIRLYDPSTRGEYRPLHPISMAQDAEILVNGIPLTRSSNTIDDAIPGVTLSLKKPGDGKIKLSIEPDREKVKDAIIAFVGTYNRQMAQINILTRKDEAVLNEITYLKEDEREKAKEKLGLLQGDVGLMQLKNTFQSILMNPYPTRLGRDLSLLSHIGISTNAQVGGGRGIDVSKLRGYLEINEPVLDTALQKNFQAVKDLFGYDSDGDLVPDTGVGVAMDTFLRPYVQTGGIISTKLTTLDTQISSANRRIESYNQYLNRYEQDLKRKYGAMESTLNSLEKSSAAIERFNNSNSNNR
;
A
#
# COMPACT_ATOMS: atom_id res chain seq x y z
N LEU A 1 16.65 54.92 -5.34
CA LEU A 1 17.50 55.34 -6.46
C LEU A 1 16.61 55.87 -7.57
N ARG A 2 16.84 57.13 -8.00
CA ARG A 2 16.10 57.76 -9.10
C ARG A 2 17.10 58.25 -10.12
N ASN A 3 17.06 57.69 -11.32
CA ASN A 3 17.88 58.17 -12.41
C ASN A 3 17.24 59.45 -12.99
N ARG A 4 17.98 60.59 -12.92
CA ARG A 4 17.53 61.88 -13.47
C ARG A 4 18.13 62.17 -14.85
N ASN A 5 18.98 61.28 -15.36
CA ASN A 5 19.58 61.41 -16.68
C ASN A 5 18.90 60.47 -17.66
N THR A 6 18.09 61.03 -18.56
CA THR A 6 17.31 60.27 -19.56
C THR A 6 18.16 59.75 -20.74
N LEU A 7 19.45 60.16 -20.81
CA LEU A 7 20.38 59.77 -21.88
C LEU A 7 21.29 58.58 -21.48
N ARG A 8 21.21 58.08 -20.24
CA ARG A 8 22.00 56.95 -19.73
C ARG A 8 21.14 56.01 -18.93
N GLU A 9 21.22 54.74 -19.21
CA GLU A 9 20.63 53.73 -18.39
C GLU A 9 21.46 53.51 -17.11
N LEU A 10 20.79 53.36 -15.98
CA LEU A 10 21.39 53.01 -14.70
C LEU A 10 21.15 51.53 -14.45
N GLU A 11 22.15 50.71 -14.59
CA GLU A 11 22.12 49.30 -14.24
C GLU A 11 22.63 49.12 -12.80
N VAL A 12 21.77 48.68 -11.90
CA VAL A 12 22.13 48.34 -10.52
C VAL A 12 22.40 46.84 -10.45
N LYS A 13 23.66 46.41 -10.47
CA LYS A 13 24.02 44.97 -10.47
C LYS A 13 23.89 44.30 -9.12
N SER A 14 24.02 45.03 -8.02
CA SER A 14 23.76 44.50 -6.69
C SER A 14 23.51 45.62 -5.68
N ILE A 15 22.60 45.38 -4.73
CA ILE A 15 22.44 46.18 -3.52
C ILE A 15 22.79 45.28 -2.36
N ARG A 16 23.77 45.67 -1.55
CA ARG A 16 24.18 44.95 -0.35
C ARG A 16 23.94 45.82 0.87
N LEU A 17 23.17 45.30 1.83
CA LEU A 17 23.06 45.88 3.17
C LEU A 17 24.10 45.19 4.03
N TYR A 18 24.92 45.94 4.74
CA TYR A 18 25.90 45.40 5.67
C TYR A 18 25.90 46.24 6.96
N ASP A 19 26.26 45.59 8.06
CA ASP A 19 26.46 46.25 9.33
C ASP A 19 27.76 47.09 9.30
N PRO A 20 27.64 48.39 9.47
CA PRO A 20 28.82 49.26 9.45
C PRO A 20 29.82 48.98 10.57
N SER A 21 29.38 48.36 11.68
CA SER A 21 30.27 48.01 12.81
C SER A 21 31.18 46.83 12.47
N THR A 22 30.83 46.02 11.46
CA THR A 22 31.59 44.81 11.07
C THR A 22 32.44 45.03 9.80
N ARG A 23 32.17 46.07 8.98
CA ARG A 23 32.83 46.30 7.69
C ARG A 23 32.98 47.75 7.28
N GLY A 24 33.21 48.69 8.20
CA GLY A 24 33.55 50.04 7.84
C GLY A 24 32.42 51.06 7.98
N GLU A 25 32.79 52.24 7.90
CA GLU A 25 32.37 53.45 8.54
C GLU A 25 31.13 54.18 7.92
N TYR A 26 30.35 53.57 7.05
CA TYR A 26 29.26 54.27 6.37
C TYR A 26 27.90 53.92 6.95
N ARG A 27 27.32 54.78 7.79
CA ARG A 27 25.91 54.76 8.18
C ARG A 27 25.10 55.69 7.29
N PRO A 28 23.82 55.34 6.99
CA PRO A 28 22.92 56.33 6.39
C PRO A 28 22.81 57.54 7.31
N LEU A 29 22.99 58.73 6.75
CA LEU A 29 22.98 60.00 7.51
C LEU A 29 21.61 60.27 8.19
N HIS A 30 20.56 59.76 7.57
CA HIS A 30 19.18 59.83 8.08
C HIS A 30 18.48 58.48 7.88
N PRO A 31 18.69 57.48 8.74
CA PRO A 31 18.01 56.24 8.63
C PRO A 31 16.53 56.42 8.97
N ILE A 32 15.64 55.93 8.06
CA ILE A 32 14.19 55.94 8.29
C ILE A 32 13.81 54.78 9.23
N SER A 33 14.54 53.69 9.18
CA SER A 33 14.44 52.55 10.10
C SER A 33 15.76 51.87 10.24
N MET A 34 16.05 51.32 11.39
CA MET A 34 17.20 50.45 11.66
C MET A 34 16.71 49.01 11.80
N ALA A 35 17.52 48.09 11.30
CA ALA A 35 17.25 46.66 11.56
C ALA A 35 17.42 46.38 13.07
N GLN A 36 16.46 45.73 13.63
CA GLN A 36 16.42 45.28 15.01
C GLN A 36 16.06 43.80 15.04
N ASP A 37 16.59 43.14 16.04
CA ASP A 37 16.22 41.75 16.31
C ASP A 37 14.76 41.69 16.78
N ALA A 38 14.10 40.58 16.51
CA ALA A 38 12.77 40.32 17.03
C ALA A 38 12.85 39.99 18.52
N GLU A 39 12.11 40.69 19.34
CA GLU A 39 11.99 40.44 20.77
C GLU A 39 10.60 39.91 21.11
N ILE A 40 10.54 38.78 21.77
CA ILE A 40 9.31 38.17 22.25
C ILE A 40 9.43 37.73 23.70
N LEU A 41 8.31 37.70 24.40
CA LEU A 41 8.20 37.12 25.74
C LEU A 41 7.39 35.84 25.67
N VAL A 42 8.03 34.72 25.94
CA VAL A 42 7.36 33.40 26.00
C VAL A 42 7.26 32.99 27.46
N ASN A 43 6.05 32.93 28.00
CA ASN A 43 5.80 32.62 29.42
C ASN A 43 6.58 33.55 30.40
N GLY A 44 6.83 34.80 30.00
CA GLY A 44 7.61 35.76 30.81
C GLY A 44 9.12 35.70 30.58
N ILE A 45 9.63 34.78 29.79
CA ILE A 45 11.04 34.67 29.41
C ILE A 45 11.31 35.48 28.17
N PRO A 46 12.21 36.49 28.19
CA PRO A 46 12.56 37.24 27.00
C PRO A 46 13.44 36.40 26.06
N LEU A 47 13.09 36.41 24.80
CA LEU A 47 13.82 35.77 23.72
C LEU A 47 14.08 36.77 22.61
N THR A 48 15.32 36.85 22.13
CA THR A 48 15.75 37.72 21.04
C THR A 48 16.19 36.85 19.87
N ARG A 49 15.68 37.14 18.66
CA ARG A 49 16.03 36.40 17.44
C ARG A 49 16.24 37.37 16.28
N SER A 50 17.20 37.04 15.42
CA SER A 50 17.53 37.85 14.23
C SER A 50 16.50 37.68 13.08
N SER A 51 15.51 36.83 13.24
CA SER A 51 14.43 36.55 12.28
C SER A 51 13.06 36.73 12.91
N ASN A 52 12.08 37.16 12.08
CA ASN A 52 10.67 37.19 12.45
C ASN A 52 10.01 35.82 12.37
N THR A 53 10.71 34.80 11.89
CA THR A 53 10.25 33.40 11.92
C THR A 53 11.09 32.66 12.96
N ILE A 54 10.43 32.22 14.04
CA ILE A 54 11.05 31.61 15.22
C ILE A 54 10.48 30.21 15.37
N ASP A 55 11.32 29.18 15.23
CA ASP A 55 10.94 27.76 15.28
C ASP A 55 11.56 27.01 16.48
N ASP A 56 12.35 27.70 17.27
CA ASP A 56 13.07 27.16 18.43
C ASP A 56 12.54 27.64 19.78
N ALA A 57 11.53 28.52 19.81
CA ALA A 57 10.99 29.07 21.06
C ALA A 57 10.02 28.10 21.76
N ILE A 58 9.27 27.32 21.01
CA ILE A 58 8.33 26.33 21.54
C ILE A 58 8.47 25.05 20.68
N PRO A 59 8.78 23.90 21.28
CA PRO A 59 8.96 22.66 20.52
C PRO A 59 7.78 22.35 19.60
N GLY A 60 8.05 22.17 18.31
CA GLY A 60 7.06 21.85 17.29
C GLY A 60 6.18 23.03 16.82
N VAL A 61 6.50 24.27 17.23
CA VAL A 61 5.74 25.47 16.84
C VAL A 61 6.65 26.47 16.14
N THR A 62 6.26 26.92 14.96
CA THR A 62 6.90 28.02 14.25
C THR A 62 6.08 29.28 14.43
N LEU A 63 6.65 30.29 15.08
CA LEU A 63 6.04 31.61 15.28
C LEU A 63 6.44 32.52 14.12
N SER A 64 5.47 33.11 13.44
CA SER A 64 5.69 34.09 12.38
C SER A 64 5.22 35.47 12.85
N LEU A 65 6.16 36.31 13.25
CA LEU A 65 5.88 37.65 13.74
C LEU A 65 5.53 38.57 12.58
N LYS A 66 4.39 39.26 12.67
CA LYS A 66 3.88 40.14 11.59
C LYS A 66 4.06 41.63 11.92
N LYS A 67 3.89 41.98 13.16
CA LYS A 67 4.00 43.39 13.64
C LYS A 67 4.16 43.40 15.16
N PRO A 68 4.81 44.46 15.70
CA PRO A 68 4.91 44.63 17.14
C PRO A 68 3.56 44.86 17.79
N GLY A 69 3.43 44.48 19.05
CA GLY A 69 2.23 44.73 19.86
C GLY A 69 2.52 44.48 21.34
N ASP A 70 1.93 45.29 22.20
CA ASP A 70 2.09 45.18 23.65
C ASP A 70 1.06 44.21 24.28
N GLY A 71 0.23 43.59 23.49
CA GLY A 71 -0.82 42.67 23.96
C GLY A 71 -0.28 41.26 24.25
N LYS A 72 -0.74 40.70 25.39
CA LYS A 72 -0.50 39.29 25.66
C LYS A 72 -1.36 38.41 24.75
N ILE A 73 -0.75 37.53 24.00
CA ILE A 73 -1.41 36.54 23.17
C ILE A 73 -1.39 35.21 23.92
N LYS A 74 -2.56 34.62 24.13
CA LYS A 74 -2.66 33.24 24.65
C LYS A 74 -2.61 32.28 23.50
N LEU A 75 -1.55 31.48 23.42
CA LEU A 75 -1.42 30.38 22.47
C LEU A 75 -2.00 29.13 23.12
N SER A 76 -2.99 28.50 22.49
CA SER A 76 -3.49 27.18 22.86
C SER A 76 -3.02 26.18 21.83
N ILE A 77 -2.26 25.17 22.27
CA ILE A 77 -1.78 24.09 21.42
C ILE A 77 -2.66 22.88 21.72
N GLU A 78 -3.45 22.48 20.75
CA GLU A 78 -4.32 21.32 20.85
C GLU A 78 -3.92 20.27 19.82
N PRO A 79 -4.13 18.97 20.12
CA PRO A 79 -3.93 17.91 19.13
C PRO A 79 -4.84 18.14 17.93
N ASP A 80 -4.32 17.92 16.73
CA ASP A 80 -5.10 17.94 15.49
C ASP A 80 -5.89 16.63 15.39
N ARG A 81 -7.10 16.66 15.94
CA ARG A 81 -7.99 15.49 16.01
C ARG A 81 -8.47 15.05 14.64
N GLU A 82 -8.65 16.00 13.71
CA GLU A 82 -9.09 15.71 12.34
C GLU A 82 -8.03 14.93 11.58
N LYS A 83 -6.76 15.34 11.67
CA LYS A 83 -5.68 14.54 11.05
C LYS A 83 -5.56 13.13 11.61
N VAL A 84 -5.79 12.94 12.91
CA VAL A 84 -5.78 11.61 13.51
C VAL A 84 -6.98 10.80 13.04
N LYS A 85 -8.17 11.41 12.96
CA LYS A 85 -9.37 10.77 12.38
C LYS A 85 -9.11 10.33 10.93
N ASP A 86 -8.58 11.22 10.10
CA ASP A 86 -8.24 10.93 8.70
C ASP A 86 -7.23 9.78 8.59
N ALA A 87 -6.22 9.76 9.45
CA ALA A 87 -5.24 8.67 9.48
C ALA A 87 -5.88 7.33 9.86
N ILE A 88 -6.80 7.32 10.81
CA ILE A 88 -7.56 6.12 11.19
C ILE A 88 -8.45 5.65 10.04
N ILE A 89 -9.17 6.55 9.38
CA ILE A 89 -10.00 6.22 8.20
C ILE A 89 -9.13 5.64 7.08
N ALA A 90 -7.98 6.26 6.81
CA ALA A 90 -7.04 5.77 5.80
C ALA A 90 -6.47 4.39 6.14
N PHE A 91 -6.18 4.13 7.42
CA PHE A 91 -5.75 2.82 7.91
C PHE A 91 -6.83 1.76 7.67
N VAL A 92 -8.07 2.01 8.10
CA VAL A 92 -9.19 1.08 7.90
C VAL A 92 -9.46 0.85 6.41
N GLY A 93 -9.44 1.91 5.60
CA GLY A 93 -9.61 1.81 4.14
C GLY A 93 -8.50 0.98 3.48
N THR A 94 -7.26 1.12 3.92
CA THR A 94 -6.13 0.33 3.42
C THR A 94 -6.26 -1.14 3.83
N TYR A 95 -6.58 -1.39 5.09
CA TYR A 95 -6.85 -2.74 5.59
C TYR A 95 -7.98 -3.42 4.79
N ASN A 96 -9.11 -2.74 4.59
CA ASN A 96 -10.24 -3.28 3.84
C ASN A 96 -9.88 -3.60 2.39
N ARG A 97 -9.06 -2.77 1.73
CA ARG A 97 -8.54 -3.06 0.39
C ARG A 97 -7.69 -4.32 0.35
N GLN A 98 -6.81 -4.52 1.33
CA GLN A 98 -6.00 -5.75 1.41
C GLN A 98 -6.88 -6.98 1.68
N MET A 99 -7.85 -6.87 2.59
CA MET A 99 -8.82 -7.93 2.84
C MET A 99 -9.64 -8.29 1.60
N ALA A 100 -10.05 -7.30 0.81
CA ALA A 100 -10.74 -7.53 -0.45
C ALA A 100 -9.87 -8.34 -1.43
N GLN A 101 -8.59 -7.98 -1.60
CA GLN A 101 -7.67 -8.74 -2.44
C GLN A 101 -7.47 -10.18 -1.97
N ILE A 102 -7.32 -10.39 -0.64
CA ILE A 102 -7.21 -11.75 -0.08
C ILE A 102 -8.51 -12.54 -0.33
N ASN A 103 -9.67 -11.92 -0.14
CA ASN A 103 -10.95 -12.58 -0.38
C ASN A 103 -11.15 -12.94 -1.86
N ILE A 104 -10.80 -12.06 -2.80
CA ILE A 104 -10.82 -12.32 -4.25
C ILE A 104 -9.95 -13.54 -4.57
N LEU A 105 -8.72 -13.58 -4.07
CA LEU A 105 -7.78 -14.64 -4.37
C LEU A 105 -8.15 -15.99 -3.75
N THR A 106 -8.79 -15.99 -2.58
CA THR A 106 -9.04 -17.22 -1.80
C THR A 106 -10.46 -17.77 -1.92
N ARG A 107 -11.39 -17.04 -2.50
CA ARG A 107 -12.80 -17.44 -2.63
C ARG A 107 -13.25 -17.48 -4.08
N LYS A 108 -14.07 -18.47 -4.45
CA LYS A 108 -14.70 -18.57 -5.79
C LYS A 108 -16.09 -17.93 -5.86
N ASP A 109 -16.52 -17.27 -4.81
CA ASP A 109 -17.85 -16.69 -4.69
C ASP A 109 -17.86 -15.27 -5.29
N GLU A 110 -18.59 -15.08 -6.39
CA GLU A 110 -18.74 -13.77 -7.05
C GLU A 110 -19.39 -12.70 -6.14
N ALA A 111 -20.09 -13.10 -5.09
CA ALA A 111 -20.63 -12.16 -4.11
C ALA A 111 -19.53 -11.29 -3.46
N VAL A 112 -18.27 -11.79 -3.41
CA VAL A 112 -17.11 -11.00 -2.97
C VAL A 112 -16.93 -9.74 -3.79
N LEU A 113 -17.13 -9.80 -5.11
CA LEU A 113 -16.96 -8.66 -6.01
C LEU A 113 -18.09 -7.63 -5.85
N ASN A 114 -19.30 -8.09 -5.47
CA ASN A 114 -20.44 -7.21 -5.26
C ASN A 114 -20.32 -6.37 -3.99
N GLU A 115 -19.54 -6.82 -3.03
CA GLU A 115 -19.26 -6.09 -1.78
C GLU A 115 -18.21 -4.98 -1.96
N ILE A 116 -17.44 -5.03 -3.05
CA ILE A 116 -16.37 -4.07 -3.32
C ILE A 116 -16.91 -2.97 -4.24
N THR A 117 -17.43 -1.90 -3.63
CA THR A 117 -18.12 -0.83 -4.34
C THR A 117 -17.21 0.16 -5.06
N TYR A 118 -15.92 0.15 -4.76
CA TYR A 118 -14.93 1.11 -5.30
C TYR A 118 -14.22 0.63 -6.57
N LEU A 119 -14.44 -0.63 -7.01
CA LEU A 119 -13.85 -1.15 -8.24
C LEU A 119 -14.56 -0.56 -9.45
N LYS A 120 -13.75 -0.06 -10.40
CA LYS A 120 -14.22 0.27 -11.75
C LYS A 120 -14.49 -1.01 -12.55
N GLU A 121 -15.20 -0.88 -13.66
CA GLU A 121 -15.60 -2.05 -14.47
C GLU A 121 -14.38 -2.86 -14.97
N ASP A 122 -13.35 -2.17 -15.46
CA ASP A 122 -12.10 -2.81 -15.90
C ASP A 122 -11.33 -3.50 -14.76
N GLU A 123 -11.36 -2.94 -13.55
CA GLU A 123 -10.78 -3.55 -12.36
C GLU A 123 -11.60 -4.74 -11.89
N ARG A 124 -12.93 -4.66 -12.03
CA ARG A 124 -13.85 -5.73 -11.68
C ARG A 124 -13.67 -6.97 -12.57
N GLU A 125 -13.52 -6.78 -13.88
CA GLU A 125 -13.22 -7.89 -14.79
C GLU A 125 -11.88 -8.55 -14.44
N LYS A 126 -10.83 -7.78 -14.21
CA LYS A 126 -9.53 -8.31 -13.75
C LYS A 126 -9.63 -9.02 -12.40
N ALA A 127 -10.48 -8.54 -11.50
CA ALA A 127 -10.70 -9.19 -10.21
C ALA A 127 -11.46 -10.50 -10.38
N LYS A 128 -12.41 -10.57 -11.33
CA LYS A 128 -13.14 -11.79 -11.67
C LYS A 128 -12.22 -12.88 -12.21
N GLU A 129 -11.26 -12.53 -13.07
CA GLU A 129 -10.23 -13.47 -13.55
C GLU A 129 -9.38 -14.05 -12.41
N LYS A 130 -9.16 -13.27 -11.34
CA LYS A 130 -8.37 -13.68 -10.17
C LYS A 130 -9.17 -14.44 -9.12
N LEU A 131 -10.49 -14.52 -9.27
CA LEU A 131 -11.39 -15.06 -8.26
C LEU A 131 -11.07 -16.53 -7.95
N GLY A 132 -10.64 -16.78 -6.72
CA GLY A 132 -10.33 -18.12 -6.22
C GLY A 132 -9.08 -18.77 -6.79
N LEU A 133 -8.20 -18.04 -7.49
CA LEU A 133 -6.95 -18.60 -8.03
C LEU A 133 -6.05 -19.22 -6.96
N LEU A 134 -6.09 -18.67 -5.75
CA LEU A 134 -5.32 -19.14 -4.60
C LEU A 134 -6.24 -19.75 -3.52
N GLN A 135 -7.36 -20.34 -3.94
CA GLN A 135 -8.23 -21.05 -3.02
C GLN A 135 -7.47 -22.19 -2.34
N GLY A 136 -7.53 -22.23 -0.99
CA GLY A 136 -6.82 -23.23 -0.19
C GLY A 136 -5.35 -22.89 0.08
N ASP A 137 -4.84 -21.72 -0.32
CA ASP A 137 -3.50 -21.26 0.07
C ASP A 137 -3.46 -20.98 1.59
N VAL A 138 -2.78 -21.87 2.30
CA VAL A 138 -2.68 -21.84 3.77
C VAL A 138 -2.00 -20.55 4.25
N GLY A 139 -0.99 -20.06 3.51
CA GLY A 139 -0.28 -18.84 3.86
C GLY A 139 -1.17 -17.61 3.84
N LEU A 140 -2.00 -17.46 2.80
CA LEU A 140 -2.97 -16.35 2.71
C LEU A 140 -4.09 -16.47 3.74
N MET A 141 -4.55 -17.69 4.04
CA MET A 141 -5.53 -17.89 5.10
C MET A 141 -4.97 -17.54 6.47
N GLN A 142 -3.73 -17.92 6.76
CA GLN A 142 -3.05 -17.57 8.00
C GLN A 142 -2.81 -16.06 8.10
N LEU A 143 -2.35 -15.42 7.02
CA LEU A 143 -2.19 -13.97 6.94
C LEU A 143 -3.49 -13.25 7.29
N LYS A 144 -4.61 -13.67 6.67
CA LYS A 144 -5.94 -13.13 6.93
C LYS A 144 -6.35 -13.28 8.39
N ASN A 145 -6.22 -14.49 8.95
CA ASN A 145 -6.62 -14.78 10.32
C ASN A 145 -5.80 -13.98 11.34
N THR A 146 -4.49 -13.85 11.08
CA THR A 146 -3.61 -13.05 11.94
C THR A 146 -3.93 -11.57 11.88
N PHE A 147 -4.24 -11.03 10.69
CA PHE A 147 -4.71 -9.65 10.56
C PHE A 147 -5.97 -9.39 11.41
N GLN A 148 -6.95 -10.27 11.31
CA GLN A 148 -8.17 -10.16 12.10
C GLN A 148 -7.88 -10.27 13.61
N SER A 149 -7.02 -11.20 14.01
CA SER A 149 -6.62 -11.37 15.41
C SER A 149 -5.96 -10.12 15.97
N ILE A 150 -4.99 -9.52 15.25
CA ILE A 150 -4.32 -8.29 15.67
C ILE A 150 -5.34 -7.17 15.92
N LEU A 151 -6.32 -7.01 15.05
CA LEU A 151 -7.32 -5.94 15.19
C LEU A 151 -8.36 -6.19 16.29
N MET A 152 -8.55 -7.45 16.68
CA MET A 152 -9.50 -7.82 17.73
C MET A 152 -8.86 -7.98 19.12
N ASN A 153 -7.53 -8.01 19.19
CA ASN A 153 -6.82 -8.12 20.46
C ASN A 153 -6.90 -6.83 21.27
N PRO A 154 -6.97 -6.96 22.60
CA PRO A 154 -6.85 -5.80 23.48
C PRO A 154 -5.40 -5.31 23.55
N TYR A 155 -5.22 -4.00 23.55
CA TYR A 155 -3.93 -3.34 23.71
C TYR A 155 -3.95 -2.45 24.95
N PRO A 156 -2.81 -2.32 25.66
CA PRO A 156 -2.71 -1.45 26.81
C PRO A 156 -2.85 0.01 26.38
N THR A 157 -3.59 0.76 27.18
CA THR A 157 -3.68 2.21 27.07
C THR A 157 -3.69 2.80 28.49
N ARG A 158 -3.51 4.10 28.62
CA ARG A 158 -3.60 4.78 29.92
C ARG A 158 -4.97 4.67 30.61
N LEU A 159 -6.03 4.31 29.87
CA LEU A 159 -7.36 4.04 30.41
C LEU A 159 -7.59 2.56 30.72
N GLY A 160 -6.61 1.70 30.47
CA GLY A 160 -6.70 0.28 30.74
C GLY A 160 -7.84 -0.38 29.97
N ARG A 161 -8.72 -1.14 30.70
CA ARG A 161 -9.80 -1.91 30.07
C ARG A 161 -10.92 -1.07 29.47
N ASP A 162 -11.07 0.18 29.90
CA ASP A 162 -12.14 1.05 29.40
C ASP A 162 -11.92 1.46 27.93
N LEU A 163 -10.66 1.48 27.49
CA LEU A 163 -10.31 1.74 26.11
C LEU A 163 -9.09 0.88 25.73
N SER A 164 -9.32 -0.38 25.39
CA SER A 164 -8.27 -1.35 25.03
C SER A 164 -8.52 -2.04 23.69
N LEU A 165 -9.70 -1.87 23.11
CA LEU A 165 -10.11 -2.51 21.85
C LEU A 165 -10.46 -1.45 20.81
N LEU A 166 -10.25 -1.78 19.54
CA LEU A 166 -10.72 -0.93 18.42
C LEU A 166 -12.25 -0.71 18.46
N SER A 167 -13.02 -1.69 18.95
CA SER A 167 -14.46 -1.55 19.10
C SER A 167 -14.87 -0.46 20.10
N HIS A 168 -14.04 -0.16 21.10
CA HIS A 168 -14.29 0.90 22.08
C HIS A 168 -14.20 2.31 21.46
N ILE A 169 -13.53 2.42 20.31
CA ILE A 169 -13.45 3.66 19.52
C ILE A 169 -14.33 3.62 18.27
N GLY A 170 -15.26 2.66 18.19
CA GLY A 170 -16.22 2.55 17.09
C GLY A 170 -15.68 1.85 15.84
N ILE A 171 -14.56 1.15 15.90
CA ILE A 171 -14.03 0.35 14.77
C ILE A 171 -14.30 -1.13 15.09
N SER A 172 -15.15 -1.77 14.29
CA SER A 172 -15.51 -3.16 14.48
C SER A 172 -15.71 -3.89 13.15
N THR A 173 -15.83 -5.21 13.19
CA THR A 173 -16.19 -5.98 11.99
C THR A 173 -17.65 -5.77 11.66
N ASN A 174 -17.99 -5.75 10.37
CA ASN A 174 -19.35 -5.56 9.87
C ASN A 174 -20.25 -6.80 10.01
N ALA A 175 -19.83 -7.77 10.81
CA ALA A 175 -20.55 -9.03 10.97
C ALA A 175 -21.77 -8.95 11.90
N GLN A 176 -21.95 -7.85 12.64
CA GLN A 176 -23.11 -7.68 13.51
C GLN A 176 -24.30 -7.13 12.72
N VAL A 177 -25.40 -7.84 12.76
CA VAL A 177 -26.69 -7.34 12.27
C VAL A 177 -27.20 -6.28 13.25
N GLY A 178 -27.48 -5.08 12.76
CA GLY A 178 -27.90 -3.95 13.58
C GLY A 178 -29.07 -4.31 14.53
N GLY A 179 -28.79 -4.24 15.84
CA GLY A 179 -29.78 -4.43 16.91
C GLY A 179 -30.27 -5.85 17.15
N GLY A 180 -29.81 -6.87 16.43
CA GLY A 180 -30.26 -8.27 16.56
C GLY A 180 -29.20 -9.22 17.13
N ARG A 181 -29.65 -10.34 17.70
CA ARG A 181 -28.80 -11.42 18.24
C ARG A 181 -28.21 -12.33 17.13
N GLY A 182 -27.93 -11.82 15.93
CA GLY A 182 -27.46 -12.63 14.82
C GLY A 182 -26.13 -12.14 14.26
N ILE A 183 -25.32 -13.10 13.79
CA ILE A 183 -24.12 -12.82 12.98
C ILE A 183 -24.50 -13.08 11.53
N ASP A 184 -24.34 -12.08 10.67
CA ASP A 184 -24.48 -12.28 9.23
C ASP A 184 -23.23 -12.96 8.69
N VAL A 185 -23.32 -14.25 8.45
CA VAL A 185 -22.20 -15.08 7.96
C VAL A 185 -21.71 -14.60 6.58
N SER A 186 -22.56 -13.98 5.77
CA SER A 186 -22.16 -13.42 4.47
C SER A 186 -21.21 -12.24 4.63
N LYS A 187 -21.28 -11.55 5.76
CA LYS A 187 -20.41 -10.41 6.11
C LYS A 187 -19.16 -10.81 6.89
N LEU A 188 -18.99 -12.08 7.26
CA LEU A 188 -17.77 -12.60 7.91
C LEU A 188 -16.56 -12.65 6.95
N ARG A 189 -16.30 -11.56 6.25
CA ARG A 189 -15.17 -11.45 5.31
C ARG A 189 -13.99 -10.70 5.89
N GLY A 190 -14.15 -10.19 7.11
CA GLY A 190 -13.09 -9.53 7.87
C GLY A 190 -12.93 -8.04 7.56
N TYR A 191 -13.89 -7.42 6.90
CA TYR A 191 -13.90 -5.97 6.70
C TYR A 191 -14.19 -5.25 8.02
N LEU A 192 -13.64 -4.05 8.15
CA LEU A 192 -13.90 -3.14 9.27
C LEU A 192 -14.88 -2.05 8.85
N GLU A 193 -15.74 -1.67 9.77
CA GLU A 193 -16.61 -0.51 9.68
C GLU A 193 -16.25 0.50 10.78
N ILE A 194 -16.41 1.78 10.48
CA ILE A 194 -16.18 2.88 11.41
C ILE A 194 -17.54 3.48 11.78
N ASN A 195 -17.82 3.52 13.07
CA ASN A 195 -18.90 4.32 13.62
C ASN A 195 -18.34 5.71 13.95
N GLU A 196 -18.46 6.64 13.00
CA GLU A 196 -17.86 7.98 13.11
C GLU A 196 -18.28 8.74 14.38
N PRO A 197 -19.57 8.78 14.80
CA PRO A 197 -19.96 9.43 16.05
C PRO A 197 -19.26 8.89 17.29
N VAL A 198 -19.00 7.57 17.35
CA VAL A 198 -18.25 6.95 18.45
C VAL A 198 -16.78 7.32 18.39
N LEU A 199 -16.20 7.29 17.19
CA LEU A 199 -14.82 7.69 16.98
C LEU A 199 -14.59 9.16 17.34
N ASP A 200 -15.46 10.05 16.90
CA ASP A 200 -15.38 11.48 17.23
C ASP A 200 -15.47 11.72 18.74
N THR A 201 -16.38 11.00 19.41
CA THR A 201 -16.50 11.06 20.87
C THR A 201 -15.22 10.58 21.58
N ALA A 202 -14.64 9.48 21.10
CA ALA A 202 -13.39 8.94 21.64
C ALA A 202 -12.22 9.92 21.44
N LEU A 203 -12.09 10.52 20.25
CA LEU A 203 -11.08 11.52 19.95
C LEU A 203 -11.25 12.82 20.76
N GLN A 204 -12.48 13.22 21.03
CA GLN A 204 -12.75 14.40 21.85
C GLN A 204 -12.43 14.19 23.34
N LYS A 205 -12.86 13.07 23.90
CA LYS A 205 -12.76 12.79 25.34
C LYS A 205 -11.44 12.13 25.75
N ASN A 206 -10.92 11.25 24.90
CA ASN A 206 -9.87 10.31 25.27
C ASN A 206 -8.72 10.25 24.23
N PHE A 207 -8.38 11.41 23.64
CA PHE A 207 -7.40 11.51 22.55
C PHE A 207 -6.11 10.72 22.79
N GLN A 208 -5.52 10.86 23.99
CA GLN A 208 -4.27 10.20 24.30
C GLN A 208 -4.41 8.68 24.40
N ALA A 209 -5.54 8.18 24.92
CA ALA A 209 -5.80 6.74 24.98
C ALA A 209 -6.09 6.16 23.60
N VAL A 210 -6.72 6.94 22.69
CA VAL A 210 -6.84 6.54 21.27
C VAL A 210 -5.46 6.44 20.61
N LYS A 211 -4.55 7.41 20.88
CA LYS A 211 -3.17 7.32 20.40
C LYS A 211 -2.47 6.07 20.95
N ASP A 212 -2.59 5.82 22.25
CA ASP A 212 -1.99 4.67 22.92
C ASP A 212 -2.46 3.34 22.28
N LEU A 213 -3.74 3.24 21.89
CA LEU A 213 -4.29 2.05 21.27
C LEU A 213 -3.56 1.66 19.97
N PHE A 214 -3.06 2.64 19.21
CA PHE A 214 -2.29 2.41 17.99
C PHE A 214 -0.78 2.30 18.24
N GLY A 215 -0.28 2.99 19.28
CA GLY A 215 1.14 2.97 19.62
C GLY A 215 1.37 3.47 21.03
N TYR A 216 1.52 2.54 21.99
CA TYR A 216 1.76 2.81 23.40
C TYR A 216 3.24 2.65 23.73
N ASP A 217 3.82 3.72 24.23
CA ASP A 217 5.16 3.79 24.78
C ASP A 217 5.04 3.50 26.28
N SER A 218 5.54 2.36 26.74
CA SER A 218 5.39 1.88 28.11
C SER A 218 6.52 2.30 29.04
N ASP A 219 7.69 2.62 28.48
CA ASP A 219 8.89 2.95 29.26
C ASP A 219 9.31 4.44 29.14
N GLY A 220 8.68 5.20 28.24
CA GLY A 220 8.89 6.63 28.09
C GLY A 220 10.09 7.02 27.21
N ASP A 221 10.58 6.11 26.39
CA ASP A 221 11.70 6.36 25.46
C ASP A 221 11.27 7.01 24.14
N LEU A 222 9.98 7.33 23.99
CA LEU A 222 9.31 7.91 22.82
C LEU A 222 9.16 6.95 21.63
N VAL A 223 9.50 5.68 21.79
CA VAL A 223 9.27 4.63 20.81
C VAL A 223 8.08 3.76 21.26
N PRO A 224 7.06 3.55 20.42
CA PRO A 224 5.96 2.68 20.81
C PRO A 224 6.40 1.22 20.93
N ASP A 225 6.13 0.60 22.10
CA ASP A 225 6.42 -0.82 22.39
C ASP A 225 5.30 -1.75 21.94
N THR A 226 4.05 -1.26 22.01
CA THR A 226 2.87 -2.05 21.76
C THR A 226 1.75 -1.21 21.15
N GLY A 227 0.69 -1.86 20.69
CA GLY A 227 -0.44 -1.22 20.01
C GLY A 227 -0.72 -1.87 18.67
N VAL A 228 -1.87 -1.53 18.08
CA VAL A 228 -2.30 -2.07 16.78
C VAL A 228 -1.25 -1.84 15.69
N GLY A 229 -0.69 -0.62 15.62
CA GLY A 229 0.31 -0.26 14.62
C GLY A 229 1.60 -1.06 14.76
N VAL A 230 2.11 -1.18 16.02
CA VAL A 230 3.33 -1.95 16.32
C VAL A 230 3.13 -3.44 16.01
N ALA A 231 1.99 -4.01 16.42
CA ALA A 231 1.68 -5.41 16.17
C ALA A 231 1.56 -5.70 14.67
N MET A 232 0.94 -4.79 13.89
CA MET A 232 0.86 -4.90 12.42
C MET A 232 2.24 -4.80 11.77
N ASP A 233 3.06 -3.83 12.15
CA ASP A 233 4.42 -3.67 11.60
C ASP A 233 5.27 -4.90 11.88
N THR A 234 5.28 -5.35 13.13
CA THR A 234 6.05 -6.53 13.56
C THR A 234 5.62 -7.78 12.78
N PHE A 235 4.32 -7.96 12.58
CA PHE A 235 3.80 -9.10 11.83
C PHE A 235 4.09 -9.00 10.33
N LEU A 236 3.96 -7.81 9.72
CA LEU A 236 4.13 -7.62 8.28
C LEU A 236 5.58 -7.59 7.81
N ARG A 237 6.49 -7.15 8.67
CA ARG A 237 7.91 -6.98 8.34
C ARG A 237 8.54 -8.22 7.72
N PRO A 238 8.38 -9.46 8.26
CA PRO A 238 8.88 -10.69 7.64
C PRO A 238 8.31 -10.98 6.26
N TYR A 239 7.11 -10.50 5.95
CA TYR A 239 6.48 -10.71 4.64
C TYR A 239 7.02 -9.78 3.56
N VAL A 240 7.28 -8.50 3.91
CA VAL A 240 7.56 -7.43 2.92
C VAL A 240 9.04 -7.05 2.80
N GLN A 241 9.87 -7.42 3.78
CA GLN A 241 11.31 -7.15 3.73
C GLN A 241 11.99 -7.83 2.55
N THR A 242 13.14 -7.33 2.14
CA THR A 242 13.96 -7.92 1.09
C THR A 242 14.33 -9.38 1.46
N GLY A 243 14.04 -10.34 0.57
CA GLY A 243 14.19 -11.77 0.86
C GLY A 243 13.12 -12.34 1.80
N GLY A 244 12.06 -11.58 2.09
CA GLY A 244 10.96 -12.03 2.93
C GLY A 244 10.06 -13.08 2.30
N ILE A 245 9.00 -13.46 3.03
CA ILE A 245 8.11 -14.57 2.67
C ILE A 245 7.51 -14.40 1.27
N ILE A 246 7.04 -13.19 0.92
CA ILE A 246 6.46 -12.90 -0.40
C ILE A 246 7.52 -13.06 -1.50
N SER A 247 8.70 -12.48 -1.32
CA SER A 247 9.80 -12.57 -2.28
C SER A 247 10.23 -14.04 -2.52
N THR A 248 10.38 -14.80 -1.45
CA THR A 248 10.72 -16.23 -1.53
C THR A 248 9.64 -17.03 -2.27
N LYS A 249 8.35 -16.75 -2.00
CA LYS A 249 7.23 -17.40 -2.69
C LYS A 249 7.22 -17.07 -4.19
N LEU A 250 7.45 -15.81 -4.56
CA LEU A 250 7.58 -15.41 -5.97
C LEU A 250 8.71 -16.14 -6.68
N THR A 251 9.91 -16.20 -6.09
CA THR A 251 11.05 -16.93 -6.65
C THR A 251 10.73 -18.42 -6.82
N THR A 252 10.03 -19.02 -5.86
CA THR A 252 9.61 -20.42 -5.97
C THR A 252 8.63 -20.64 -7.12
N LEU A 253 7.65 -19.76 -7.28
CA LEU A 253 6.68 -19.80 -8.39
C LEU A 253 7.39 -19.63 -9.75
N ASP A 254 8.31 -18.69 -9.89
CA ASP A 254 9.10 -18.49 -11.11
C ASP A 254 9.92 -19.74 -11.47
N THR A 255 10.49 -20.41 -10.47
CA THR A 255 11.19 -21.67 -10.66
C THR A 255 10.25 -22.78 -11.14
N GLN A 256 9.05 -22.87 -10.57
CA GLN A 256 8.03 -23.84 -10.99
C GLN A 256 7.55 -23.58 -12.42
N ILE A 257 7.28 -22.32 -12.76
CA ILE A 257 6.89 -21.91 -14.14
C ILE A 257 8.00 -22.28 -15.13
N SER A 258 9.26 -21.97 -14.82
CA SER A 258 10.40 -22.30 -15.66
C SER A 258 10.55 -23.80 -15.83
N SER A 259 10.30 -24.60 -14.79
CA SER A 259 10.33 -26.08 -14.86
C SER A 259 9.18 -26.63 -15.68
N ALA A 260 7.98 -26.06 -15.55
CA ALA A 260 6.82 -26.44 -16.36
C ALA A 260 7.07 -26.14 -17.85
N ASN A 261 7.60 -24.96 -18.17
CA ASN A 261 7.94 -24.59 -19.55
C ASN A 261 8.98 -25.54 -20.18
N ARG A 262 10.01 -25.93 -19.43
CA ARG A 262 10.98 -26.95 -19.90
C ARG A 262 10.34 -28.32 -20.16
N ARG A 263 9.36 -28.72 -19.33
CA ARG A 263 8.62 -29.96 -19.59
C ARG A 263 7.78 -29.88 -20.85
N ILE A 264 7.06 -28.76 -21.05
CA ILE A 264 6.28 -28.53 -22.26
C ILE A 264 7.17 -28.61 -23.50
N GLU A 265 8.32 -27.97 -23.49
CA GLU A 265 9.29 -28.02 -24.60
C GLU A 265 9.78 -29.47 -24.87
N SER A 266 10.11 -30.21 -23.82
CA SER A 266 10.49 -31.62 -23.93
C SER A 266 9.37 -32.49 -24.52
N TYR A 267 8.11 -32.27 -24.12
CA TYR A 267 6.96 -32.98 -24.69
C TYR A 267 6.73 -32.61 -26.16
N ASN A 268 6.87 -31.34 -26.52
CA ASN A 268 6.77 -30.91 -27.92
C ASN A 268 7.83 -31.59 -28.80
N GLN A 269 9.06 -31.68 -28.33
CA GLN A 269 10.13 -32.40 -29.04
C GLN A 269 9.85 -33.91 -29.14
N TYR A 270 9.27 -34.49 -28.07
CA TYR A 270 8.86 -35.91 -28.12
C TYR A 270 7.74 -36.13 -29.12
N LEU A 271 6.69 -35.27 -29.16
CA LEU A 271 5.58 -35.35 -30.07
C LEU A 271 6.04 -35.19 -31.52
N ASN A 272 6.93 -34.27 -31.81
CA ASN A 272 7.51 -34.08 -33.13
C ASN A 272 8.25 -35.34 -33.62
N ARG A 273 9.03 -35.96 -32.77
CA ARG A 273 9.72 -37.23 -33.11
C ARG A 273 8.73 -38.37 -33.32
N TYR A 274 7.72 -38.45 -32.44
CA TYR A 274 6.69 -39.48 -32.57
C TYR A 274 5.88 -39.34 -33.88
N GLU A 275 5.53 -38.11 -34.25
CA GLU A 275 4.88 -37.80 -35.50
C GLU A 275 5.72 -38.22 -36.72
N GLN A 276 7.01 -37.91 -36.69
CA GLN A 276 7.94 -38.35 -37.74
C GLN A 276 8.05 -39.86 -37.84
N ASP A 277 8.09 -40.59 -36.71
CA ASP A 277 8.11 -42.03 -36.67
C ASP A 277 6.83 -42.66 -37.21
N LEU A 278 5.68 -42.07 -36.87
CA LEU A 278 4.41 -42.49 -37.44
C LEU A 278 4.37 -42.26 -38.96
N LYS A 279 4.76 -41.08 -39.45
CA LYS A 279 4.86 -40.80 -40.89
C LYS A 279 5.75 -41.81 -41.61
N ARG A 280 6.90 -42.19 -41.03
CA ARG A 280 7.78 -43.23 -41.60
C ARG A 280 7.11 -44.59 -41.62
N LYS A 281 6.44 -45.00 -40.53
CA LYS A 281 5.73 -46.28 -40.47
C LYS A 281 4.58 -46.36 -41.47
N TYR A 282 3.77 -45.30 -41.55
CA TYR A 282 2.69 -45.27 -42.53
C TYR A 282 3.18 -45.21 -43.96
N GLY A 283 4.24 -44.47 -44.26
CA GLY A 283 4.85 -44.45 -45.59
C GLY A 283 5.43 -45.81 -46.01
N ALA A 284 6.07 -46.55 -45.06
CA ALA A 284 6.53 -47.90 -45.32
C ALA A 284 5.38 -48.88 -45.52
N MET A 285 4.28 -48.76 -44.78
CA MET A 285 3.08 -49.58 -44.94
C MET A 285 2.42 -49.33 -46.31
N GLU A 286 2.29 -48.07 -46.70
CA GLU A 286 1.75 -47.69 -47.99
C GLU A 286 2.60 -48.17 -49.14
N SER A 287 3.95 -48.09 -49.02
CA SER A 287 4.88 -48.67 -50.00
C SER A 287 4.71 -50.18 -50.13
N THR A 288 4.53 -50.90 -49.00
CA THR A 288 4.29 -52.34 -48.99
C THR A 288 2.93 -52.67 -49.62
N LEU A 289 1.87 -51.95 -49.33
CA LEU A 289 0.56 -52.10 -49.94
C LEU A 289 0.62 -51.89 -51.45
N ASN A 290 1.23 -50.82 -51.94
CA ASN A 290 1.45 -50.58 -53.34
C ASN A 290 2.24 -51.72 -54.06
N SER A 291 3.24 -52.31 -53.37
CA SER A 291 3.98 -53.45 -53.85
C SER A 291 3.11 -54.71 -53.94
N LEU A 292 2.27 -54.94 -52.95
CA LEU A 292 1.33 -56.07 -52.95
C LEU A 292 0.25 -55.93 -54.02
N GLU A 293 -0.29 -54.72 -54.24
CA GLU A 293 -1.23 -54.45 -55.33
C GLU A 293 -0.63 -54.69 -56.70
N LYS A 294 0.62 -54.25 -56.92
CA LYS A 294 1.36 -54.54 -58.17
C LYS A 294 1.58 -56.03 -58.38
N SER A 295 1.92 -56.77 -57.32
CA SER A 295 2.12 -58.22 -57.32
C SER A 295 0.80 -58.94 -57.61
N SER A 296 -0.31 -58.53 -57.02
CA SER A 296 -1.66 -59.03 -57.27
C SER A 296 -2.10 -58.81 -58.72
N ALA A 297 -1.90 -57.61 -59.23
CA ALA A 297 -2.18 -57.29 -60.61
C ALA A 297 -1.32 -58.10 -61.59
N ALA A 298 -0.07 -58.41 -61.26
CA ALA A 298 0.78 -59.30 -62.08
C ALA A 298 0.27 -60.74 -62.10
N ILE A 299 -0.16 -61.29 -60.94
CA ILE A 299 -0.78 -62.61 -60.83
C ILE A 299 -2.07 -62.71 -61.59
N GLU A 300 -2.94 -61.68 -61.52
CA GLU A 300 -4.18 -61.64 -62.32
C GLU A 300 -3.90 -61.65 -63.85
N ARG A 301 -2.92 -60.86 -64.28
CA ARG A 301 -2.51 -60.86 -65.69
C ARG A 301 -1.99 -62.22 -66.14
N PHE A 302 -1.19 -62.89 -65.28
CA PHE A 302 -0.68 -64.22 -65.53
C PHE A 302 -1.81 -65.25 -65.60
N ASN A 303 -2.79 -65.24 -64.75
CA ASN A 303 -3.95 -66.10 -64.72
C ASN A 303 -4.84 -65.91 -65.98
N ASN A 304 -5.06 -64.60 -66.33
CA ASN A 304 -5.85 -64.27 -67.53
C ASN A 304 -5.18 -64.67 -68.86
N SER A 305 -3.81 -64.61 -68.91
CA SER A 305 -3.09 -65.08 -70.12
C SER A 305 -3.09 -66.59 -70.20
N ASN A 306 -3.10 -67.34 -69.10
CA ASN A 306 -3.23 -68.83 -69.15
C ASN A 306 -4.65 -69.30 -69.40
N SER A 307 -5.68 -68.51 -69.16
CA SER A 307 -7.08 -68.86 -69.45
C SER A 307 -7.43 -68.64 -70.92
N ASN A 308 -6.70 -67.78 -71.63
CA ASN A 308 -6.90 -67.52 -73.08
C ASN A 308 -6.11 -68.50 -74.01
N ASN A 309 -5.26 -69.38 -73.45
CA ASN A 309 -4.47 -70.38 -74.16
C ASN A 309 -5.03 -71.80 -73.97
N ARG A 310 -6.26 -71.97 -73.55
CA ARG A 310 -7.03 -73.20 -73.55
C ARG A 310 -8.27 -73.06 -74.43
#